data_0d054240a13684c7421db938abc99e13
#
_entry.id   0d054240a13684c7421db938abc99e13
#
_cell.length_a   1.000
_cell.length_b   1.000
_cell.length_c   1.000
_cell.angle_alpha   90.00
_cell.angle_beta   90.00
_cell.angle_gamma   90.00
#
_symmetry.space_group_name_H-M   'P 1'
#
loop_
_entity.id
_entity.type
_entity.pdbx_description
1 polymer ?
#
loop_
_entity_poly.entity_id
_entity_poly.type
_entity_poly.pdbx_seq_one_letter_code
_entity_poly.pdbx_strand_id
1 'polypeptide(L)'
;KCGDRGETIKTVFAATMDASRALQHKMMDGGADLRKEITAALQDGPIAVAPGECIACAGVEGAYASIAGARLFPGVPIKYYKYFENVFEAVDKGEARYGIIPVENSTAGSVHESYDLIMKYRFFMVGARDEKIEHCLAAHPDTRYEDVESIYSHHQALTQCSNFIENFGFTGITYSNTAAAAKYVAQSDRRDIAAICSPTAAKKYGLQVMKREIQNISNNRTRFVVISKDMQISSDADKISLIFRVPHTTGSLY
;
A
#
# COMPACT_ATOMS: atom_id res chain seq x y z
N LYS A 1 4.31 -2.80 54.95
CA LYS A 1 2.86 -3.03 54.96
C LYS A 1 2.12 -1.81 54.36
N CYS A 2 2.16 -1.67 53.04
CA CYS A 2 1.51 -0.59 52.28
C CYS A 2 0.47 -1.15 51.28
N GLY A 3 0.01 -2.39 51.44
CA GLY A 3 -0.83 -3.05 50.44
C GLY A 3 -2.19 -2.37 50.21
N ASP A 4 -2.87 -1.94 51.27
CA ASP A 4 -4.25 -1.42 51.17
C ASP A 4 -4.30 0.08 50.72
N ARG A 5 -3.31 0.86 51.10
CA ARG A 5 -3.24 2.28 50.71
C ARG A 5 -2.86 2.47 49.24
N GLY A 6 -2.09 1.54 48.67
CA GLY A 6 -1.70 1.57 47.25
C GLY A 6 -2.90 1.35 46.32
N GLU A 7 -3.78 0.44 46.64
CA GLU A 7 -5.01 0.20 45.85
C GLU A 7 -6.00 1.37 45.97
N THR A 8 -6.17 1.93 47.18
CA THR A 8 -7.00 3.13 47.37
C THR A 8 -6.48 4.33 46.56
N ILE A 9 -5.16 4.56 46.54
CA ILE A 9 -4.54 5.64 45.77
C ILE A 9 -4.75 5.40 44.29
N LYS A 10 -4.56 4.17 43.77
CA LYS A 10 -4.80 3.85 42.34
C LYS A 10 -6.26 4.11 41.96
N THR A 11 -7.23 3.70 42.83
CA THR A 11 -8.65 3.91 42.56
C THR A 11 -9.02 5.39 42.53
N VAL A 12 -8.51 6.20 43.47
CA VAL A 12 -8.72 7.66 43.47
C VAL A 12 -8.08 8.32 42.24
N PHE A 13 -6.87 7.88 41.87
CA PHE A 13 -6.18 8.44 40.71
C PHE A 13 -6.91 8.08 39.40
N ALA A 14 -7.37 6.83 39.25
CA ALA A 14 -8.17 6.40 38.10
C ALA A 14 -9.48 7.19 38.00
N ALA A 15 -10.23 7.32 39.10
CA ALA A 15 -11.47 8.10 39.15
C ALA A 15 -11.24 9.59 38.82
N THR A 16 -10.15 10.17 39.31
CA THR A 16 -9.76 11.56 38.98
C THR A 16 -9.41 11.73 37.50
N MET A 17 -8.66 10.78 36.94
CA MET A 17 -8.32 10.78 35.51
C MET A 17 -9.56 10.60 34.64
N ASP A 18 -10.48 9.73 35.01
CA ASP A 18 -11.73 9.52 34.26
C ASP A 18 -12.66 10.74 34.35
N ALA A 19 -12.76 11.38 35.52
CA ALA A 19 -13.50 12.62 35.67
C ALA A 19 -12.86 13.78 34.86
N SER A 20 -11.52 13.88 34.85
CA SER A 20 -10.79 14.86 34.04
C SER A 20 -11.00 14.64 32.54
N ARG A 21 -10.92 13.38 32.07
CA ARG A 21 -11.23 13.01 30.69
C ARG A 21 -12.66 13.36 30.31
N ALA A 22 -13.64 13.03 31.17
CA ALA A 22 -15.04 13.35 30.93
C ALA A 22 -15.27 14.87 30.84
N LEU A 23 -14.59 15.64 31.70
CA LEU A 23 -14.66 17.11 31.66
C LEU A 23 -14.01 17.68 30.38
N GLN A 24 -12.82 17.18 30.00
CA GLN A 24 -12.16 17.55 28.76
C GLN A 24 -13.02 17.23 27.53
N HIS A 25 -13.62 16.04 27.49
CA HIS A 25 -14.57 15.69 26.41
C HIS A 25 -15.79 16.62 26.36
N LYS A 26 -16.26 17.08 27.50
CA LYS A 26 -17.40 18.00 27.59
C LYS A 26 -17.03 19.45 27.20
N MET A 27 -15.77 19.83 27.41
CA MET A 27 -15.24 21.15 27.00
C MET A 27 -14.79 21.20 25.55
N MET A 28 -14.54 20.03 24.92
CA MET A 28 -14.21 19.92 23.51
C MET A 28 -15.48 19.74 22.68
N ASP A 29 -16.26 20.80 22.53
CA ASP A 29 -17.47 20.84 21.68
C ASP A 29 -17.19 20.60 20.17
N GLY A 30 -15.89 20.54 19.79
CA GLY A 30 -15.43 20.23 18.43
C GLY A 30 -15.68 18.80 17.93
N GLY A 31 -16.10 17.88 18.82
CA GLY A 31 -16.37 16.48 18.43
C GLY A 31 -17.75 16.22 17.85
N ALA A 32 -18.69 17.15 17.97
CA ALA A 32 -20.07 16.95 17.53
C ALA A 32 -20.17 16.87 16.00
N ASP A 33 -19.40 17.69 15.28
CA ASP A 33 -19.42 17.69 13.80
C ASP A 33 -18.69 16.47 13.25
N LEU A 34 -17.53 16.11 13.80
CA LEU A 34 -16.83 14.88 13.42
C LEU A 34 -17.68 13.63 13.70
N ARG A 35 -18.40 13.59 14.80
CA ARG A 35 -19.33 12.48 15.10
C ARG A 35 -20.46 12.39 14.08
N LYS A 36 -21.01 13.52 13.62
CA LYS A 36 -22.03 13.56 12.57
C LYS A 36 -21.44 13.04 11.24
N GLU A 37 -20.24 13.49 10.88
CA GLU A 37 -19.55 13.04 9.67
C GLU A 37 -19.29 11.52 9.71
N ILE A 38 -18.76 11.00 10.82
CA ILE A 38 -18.56 9.55 11.01
C ILE A 38 -19.86 8.78 10.91
N THR A 39 -20.93 9.27 11.55
CA THR A 39 -22.24 8.60 11.52
C THR A 39 -22.84 8.62 10.10
N ALA A 40 -22.68 9.71 9.37
CA ALA A 40 -23.14 9.82 7.99
C ALA A 40 -22.31 8.97 7.01
N ALA A 41 -21.04 8.69 7.35
CA ALA A 41 -20.14 7.88 6.55
C ALA A 41 -20.32 6.36 6.74
N LEU A 42 -21.07 5.94 7.78
CA LEU A 42 -21.36 4.51 8.00
C LEU A 42 -22.25 3.99 6.86
N GLN A 43 -21.88 2.83 6.32
CA GLN A 43 -22.64 2.18 5.27
C GLN A 43 -22.83 0.69 5.56
N ASP A 44 -23.94 0.14 5.06
CA ASP A 44 -24.20 -1.30 5.14
C ASP A 44 -23.40 -2.02 4.06
N GLY A 45 -22.42 -2.82 4.50
CA GLY A 45 -21.57 -3.62 3.61
C GLY A 45 -20.23 -2.98 3.21
N PRO A 46 -19.45 -3.65 2.36
CA PRO A 46 -18.13 -3.21 1.93
C PRO A 46 -18.23 -2.00 0.98
N ILE A 47 -17.11 -1.27 0.87
CA ILE A 47 -16.98 -0.23 -0.16
C ILE A 47 -17.15 -0.84 -1.56
N ALA A 48 -17.89 -0.16 -2.43
CA ALA A 48 -18.23 -0.64 -3.76
C ALA A 48 -17.96 0.42 -4.83
N VAL A 49 -17.77 -0.05 -6.06
CA VAL A 49 -17.63 0.79 -7.27
C VAL A 49 -18.88 0.59 -8.12
N ALA A 50 -19.55 1.67 -8.50
CA ALA A 50 -20.77 1.60 -9.30
C ALA A 50 -20.49 1.13 -10.74
N PRO A 51 -21.47 0.54 -11.43
CA PRO A 51 -21.32 0.18 -12.83
C PRO A 51 -20.89 1.36 -13.70
N GLY A 52 -19.86 1.18 -14.51
CA GLY A 52 -19.31 2.24 -15.37
C GLY A 52 -18.20 3.08 -14.72
N GLU A 53 -18.02 3.00 -13.42
CA GLU A 53 -16.88 3.62 -12.73
C GLU A 53 -15.63 2.75 -12.79
N CYS A 54 -14.49 3.31 -12.39
CA CYS A 54 -13.20 2.63 -12.36
C CYS A 54 -12.42 3.01 -11.10
N ILE A 55 -11.33 2.28 -10.85
CA ILE A 55 -10.32 2.63 -9.84
C ILE A 55 -9.03 3.08 -10.51
N ALA A 56 -8.22 3.86 -9.81
CA ALA A 56 -6.92 4.35 -10.25
C ALA A 56 -5.78 3.64 -9.50
N CYS A 57 -4.75 3.21 -10.22
CA CYS A 57 -3.53 2.61 -9.65
C CYS A 57 -2.28 3.27 -10.24
N ALA A 58 -1.23 3.41 -9.43
CA ALA A 58 0.08 3.79 -9.95
C ALA A 58 0.79 2.59 -10.59
N GLY A 59 1.54 2.84 -11.67
CA GLY A 59 2.29 1.84 -12.41
C GLY A 59 1.56 1.33 -13.64
N VAL A 60 1.66 0.04 -13.90
CA VAL A 60 1.09 -0.63 -15.09
C VAL A 60 0.34 -1.89 -14.66
N GLU A 61 -0.40 -2.48 -15.57
CA GLU A 61 -1.07 -3.76 -15.34
C GLU A 61 -0.06 -4.85 -14.93
N GLY A 62 -0.39 -5.61 -13.87
CA GLY A 62 0.50 -6.59 -13.28
C GLY A 62 1.43 -6.05 -12.18
N ALA A 63 1.49 -4.73 -11.95
CA ALA A 63 2.13 -4.17 -10.77
C ALA A 63 1.36 -4.56 -9.49
N TYR A 64 2.02 -4.52 -8.33
CA TYR A 64 1.39 -4.93 -7.07
C TYR A 64 0.17 -4.08 -6.69
N ALA A 65 0.18 -2.77 -7.00
CA ALA A 65 -1.01 -1.92 -6.82
C ALA A 65 -2.21 -2.40 -7.68
N SER A 66 -1.94 -2.82 -8.93
CA SER A 66 -2.94 -3.42 -9.82
C SER A 66 -3.48 -4.74 -9.27
N ILE A 67 -2.62 -5.59 -8.72
CA ILE A 67 -3.00 -6.86 -8.09
C ILE A 67 -3.89 -6.60 -6.87
N ALA A 68 -3.49 -5.67 -6.01
CA ALA A 68 -4.27 -5.26 -4.84
C ALA A 68 -5.64 -4.71 -5.24
N GLY A 69 -5.68 -3.82 -6.24
CA GLY A 69 -6.92 -3.23 -6.78
C GLY A 69 -7.87 -4.28 -7.34
N ALA A 70 -7.38 -5.21 -8.16
CA ALA A 70 -8.19 -6.28 -8.73
C ALA A 70 -8.74 -7.26 -7.68
N ARG A 71 -8.05 -7.44 -6.55
CA ARG A 71 -8.51 -8.28 -5.44
C ARG A 71 -9.48 -7.56 -4.51
N LEU A 72 -9.33 -6.24 -4.34
CA LEU A 72 -10.27 -5.42 -3.57
C LEU A 72 -11.57 -5.18 -4.34
N PHE A 73 -11.47 -4.99 -5.65
CA PHE A 73 -12.61 -4.68 -6.53
C PHE A 73 -12.61 -5.62 -7.75
N PRO A 74 -13.03 -6.89 -7.58
CA PRO A 74 -13.05 -7.85 -8.67
C PRO A 74 -13.91 -7.40 -9.84
N GLY A 75 -13.36 -7.44 -11.06
CA GLY A 75 -14.07 -7.07 -12.28
C GLY A 75 -14.20 -5.57 -12.56
N VAL A 76 -13.75 -4.70 -11.65
CA VAL A 76 -13.77 -3.25 -11.86
C VAL A 76 -12.61 -2.82 -12.78
N PRO A 77 -12.86 -1.96 -13.79
CA PRO A 77 -11.81 -1.41 -14.64
C PRO A 77 -10.77 -0.63 -13.84
N ILE A 78 -9.49 -0.77 -14.20
CA ILE A 78 -8.37 -0.07 -13.57
C ILE A 78 -7.74 0.89 -14.56
N LYS A 79 -7.65 2.17 -14.20
CA LYS A 79 -6.84 3.17 -14.91
C LYS A 79 -5.45 3.23 -14.29
N TYR A 80 -4.42 3.29 -15.12
CA TYR A 80 -3.03 3.27 -14.70
C TYR A 80 -2.37 4.63 -14.88
N TYR A 81 -1.64 5.08 -13.86
CA TYR A 81 -0.96 6.36 -13.83
C TYR A 81 0.52 6.18 -13.50
N LYS A 82 1.35 7.08 -14.02
CA LYS A 82 2.81 6.99 -13.86
C LYS A 82 3.26 7.27 -12.43
N TYR A 83 2.64 8.28 -11.78
CA TYR A 83 3.00 8.78 -10.46
C TYR A 83 1.84 8.64 -9.47
N PHE A 84 2.14 8.58 -8.17
CA PHE A 84 1.10 8.54 -7.13
C PHE A 84 0.21 9.77 -7.19
N GLU A 85 0.79 10.96 -7.35
CA GLU A 85 0.03 12.20 -7.43
C GLU A 85 -1.06 12.17 -8.51
N ASN A 86 -0.78 11.57 -9.68
CA ASN A 86 -1.79 11.44 -10.72
C ASN A 86 -2.96 10.52 -10.33
N VAL A 87 -2.74 9.55 -9.43
CA VAL A 87 -3.83 8.74 -8.86
C VAL A 87 -4.74 9.61 -7.99
N PHE A 88 -4.14 10.48 -7.14
CA PHE A 88 -4.90 11.41 -6.33
C PHE A 88 -5.67 12.41 -7.19
N GLU A 89 -5.05 12.98 -8.22
CA GLU A 89 -5.71 13.89 -9.17
C GLU A 89 -6.90 13.22 -9.86
N ALA A 90 -6.77 11.96 -10.28
CA ALA A 90 -7.84 11.22 -10.95
C ALA A 90 -9.04 11.02 -10.02
N VAL A 91 -8.80 10.73 -8.73
CA VAL A 91 -9.87 10.62 -7.73
C VAL A 91 -10.47 11.99 -7.43
N ASP A 92 -9.65 13.04 -7.30
CA ASP A 92 -10.14 14.40 -7.03
C ASP A 92 -11.02 14.94 -8.14
N LYS A 93 -10.67 14.69 -9.39
CA LYS A 93 -11.44 15.06 -10.59
C LYS A 93 -12.66 14.16 -10.85
N GLY A 94 -12.84 13.07 -10.09
CA GLY A 94 -13.90 12.08 -10.32
C GLY A 94 -13.69 11.19 -11.55
N GLU A 95 -12.46 11.14 -12.09
CA GLU A 95 -12.09 10.24 -13.21
C GLU A 95 -11.97 8.78 -12.76
N ALA A 96 -11.78 8.57 -11.45
CA ALA A 96 -11.80 7.27 -10.79
C ALA A 96 -12.51 7.41 -9.43
N ARG A 97 -13.26 6.38 -9.03
CA ARG A 97 -13.98 6.38 -7.75
C ARG A 97 -13.02 6.27 -6.57
N TYR A 98 -12.01 5.41 -6.69
CA TYR A 98 -10.99 5.17 -5.68
C TYR A 98 -9.60 5.14 -6.29
N GLY A 99 -8.59 5.42 -5.45
CA GLY A 99 -7.19 5.19 -5.76
C GLY A 99 -6.60 4.06 -4.91
N ILE A 100 -5.68 3.29 -5.48
CA ILE A 100 -4.93 2.25 -4.78
C ILE A 100 -3.48 2.68 -4.72
N ILE A 101 -2.96 2.88 -3.52
CA ILE A 101 -1.58 3.32 -3.28
C ILE A 101 -0.90 2.50 -2.18
N PRO A 102 0.42 2.26 -2.27
CA PRO A 102 1.17 1.64 -1.19
C PRO A 102 1.41 2.66 -0.06
N VAL A 103 1.32 2.25 1.20
CA VAL A 103 1.65 3.10 2.36
C VAL A 103 2.80 2.55 3.19
N GLU A 104 3.02 1.25 3.16
CA GLU A 104 4.04 0.60 3.96
C GLU A 104 4.54 -0.68 3.27
N ASN A 105 5.84 -0.93 3.37
CA ASN A 105 6.44 -2.20 3.00
C ASN A 105 7.22 -2.76 4.19
N SER A 106 7.06 -4.05 4.50
CA SER A 106 7.64 -4.67 5.68
C SER A 106 9.19 -4.67 5.71
N THR A 107 9.83 -4.47 4.57
CA THR A 107 11.30 -4.43 4.45
C THR A 107 11.85 -3.02 4.18
N ALA A 108 11.08 -2.16 3.52
CA ALA A 108 11.49 -0.81 3.15
C ALA A 108 10.89 0.29 4.04
N GLY A 109 9.91 -0.08 4.90
CA GLY A 109 9.24 0.88 5.78
C GLY A 109 8.14 1.69 5.10
N SER A 110 7.86 2.85 5.64
CA SER A 110 6.77 3.74 5.21
C SER A 110 7.04 4.39 3.87
N VAL A 111 6.00 4.52 3.04
CA VAL A 111 6.02 5.24 1.77
C VAL A 111 5.61 6.69 2.04
N HIS A 112 6.58 7.54 2.40
CA HIS A 112 6.35 8.92 2.85
C HIS A 112 5.55 9.75 1.83
N GLU A 113 5.84 9.62 0.53
CA GLU A 113 5.12 10.31 -0.55
C GLU A 113 3.60 10.05 -0.47
N SER A 114 3.19 8.82 -0.17
CA SER A 114 1.76 8.48 -0.05
C SER A 114 1.09 9.21 1.11
N TYR A 115 1.75 9.32 2.26
CA TYR A 115 1.22 10.05 3.42
C TYR A 115 1.16 11.56 3.16
N ASP A 116 2.18 12.13 2.52
CA ASP A 116 2.20 13.54 2.14
C ASP A 116 1.05 13.88 1.18
N LEU A 117 0.78 13.01 0.21
CA LEU A 117 -0.32 13.18 -0.73
C LEU A 117 -1.70 13.01 -0.05
N ILE A 118 -1.87 12.03 0.86
CA ILE A 118 -3.11 11.89 1.63
C ILE A 118 -3.40 13.18 2.42
N MET A 119 -2.39 13.76 3.07
CA MET A 119 -2.55 15.03 3.80
C MET A 119 -2.81 16.21 2.87
N LYS A 120 -2.11 16.28 1.72
CA LYS A 120 -2.26 17.36 0.72
C LYS A 120 -3.68 17.41 0.16
N TYR A 121 -4.22 16.26 -0.24
CA TYR A 121 -5.56 16.15 -0.82
C TYR A 121 -6.66 16.00 0.24
N ARG A 122 -6.31 15.77 1.51
CA ARG A 122 -7.24 15.48 2.61
C ARG A 122 -8.17 14.30 2.33
N PHE A 123 -7.62 13.27 1.70
CA PHE A 123 -8.37 12.07 1.38
C PHE A 123 -8.41 11.09 2.55
N PHE A 124 -9.43 10.23 2.51
CA PHE A 124 -9.67 9.19 3.51
C PHE A 124 -9.10 7.85 3.04
N MET A 125 -8.58 7.06 3.98
CA MET A 125 -8.27 5.65 3.77
C MET A 125 -9.50 4.84 4.13
N VAL A 126 -10.22 4.34 3.11
CA VAL A 126 -11.52 3.65 3.28
C VAL A 126 -11.41 2.13 3.19
N GLY A 127 -10.25 1.61 2.89
CA GLY A 127 -9.96 0.18 2.86
C GLY A 127 -8.46 -0.06 2.80
N ALA A 128 -8.05 -1.29 3.13
CA ALA A 128 -6.65 -1.69 3.08
C ALA A 128 -6.51 -3.17 2.70
N ARG A 129 -5.36 -3.50 2.09
CA ARG A 129 -5.00 -4.88 1.78
C ARG A 129 -3.48 -5.05 1.85
N ASP A 130 -3.06 -6.13 2.53
CA ASP A 130 -1.67 -6.56 2.55
C ASP A 130 -1.43 -7.55 1.41
N GLU A 131 -0.49 -7.23 0.51
CA GLU A 131 -0.06 -8.12 -0.57
C GLU A 131 1.31 -8.71 -0.27
N LYS A 132 1.43 -10.04 -0.39
CA LYS A 132 2.74 -10.70 -0.36
C LYS A 132 3.52 -10.30 -1.60
N ILE A 133 4.75 -9.82 -1.38
CA ILE A 133 5.66 -9.47 -2.46
C ILE A 133 6.52 -10.70 -2.77
N GLU A 134 6.25 -11.32 -3.90
CA GLU A 134 7.00 -12.46 -4.40
C GLU A 134 7.71 -12.06 -5.69
N HIS A 135 9.02 -12.15 -5.69
CA HIS A 135 9.83 -11.89 -6.88
C HIS A 135 10.18 -13.20 -7.58
N CYS A 136 10.01 -13.22 -8.89
CA CYS A 136 10.50 -14.30 -9.74
C CYS A 136 11.45 -13.76 -10.81
N LEU A 137 12.36 -14.60 -11.28
CA LEU A 137 13.07 -14.38 -12.52
C LEU A 137 12.20 -14.86 -13.67
N ALA A 138 11.94 -14.00 -14.63
CA ALA A 138 11.13 -14.33 -15.80
C ALA A 138 11.78 -13.78 -17.08
N ALA A 139 11.75 -14.57 -18.15
CA ALA A 139 12.33 -14.20 -19.43
C ALA A 139 11.44 -14.66 -20.57
N HIS A 140 11.80 -14.34 -21.81
CA HIS A 140 11.12 -14.84 -22.99
C HIS A 140 11.12 -16.39 -23.01
N PRO A 141 10.06 -17.07 -23.46
CA PRO A 141 9.99 -18.54 -23.47
C PRO A 141 11.16 -19.22 -24.16
N ASP A 142 11.75 -18.58 -25.18
CA ASP A 142 12.89 -19.11 -25.92
C ASP A 142 14.25 -18.81 -25.28
N THR A 143 14.29 -18.13 -24.14
CA THR A 143 15.52 -17.82 -23.40
C THR A 143 15.93 -19.01 -22.56
N ARG A 144 17.17 -19.46 -22.67
CA ARG A 144 17.73 -20.45 -21.74
C ARG A 144 18.31 -19.74 -20.52
N TYR A 145 18.29 -20.39 -19.37
CA TYR A 145 18.76 -19.81 -18.12
C TYR A 145 20.23 -19.38 -18.18
N GLU A 146 21.05 -20.16 -18.88
CA GLU A 146 22.50 -19.97 -19.06
C GLU A 146 22.84 -18.78 -19.97
N ASP A 147 21.89 -18.36 -20.80
CA ASP A 147 22.08 -17.25 -21.73
C ASP A 147 21.75 -15.88 -21.08
N VAL A 148 21.17 -15.87 -19.87
CA VAL A 148 20.79 -14.62 -19.19
C VAL A 148 22.03 -13.92 -18.63
N GLU A 149 22.28 -12.71 -19.09
CA GLU A 149 23.37 -11.84 -18.61
C GLU A 149 22.85 -10.67 -17.79
N SER A 150 21.71 -10.07 -18.19
CA SER A 150 21.18 -8.85 -17.59
C SER A 150 19.75 -9.01 -17.07
N ILE A 151 19.51 -8.46 -15.87
CA ILE A 151 18.21 -8.51 -15.21
C ILE A 151 17.66 -7.10 -15.02
N TYR A 152 16.49 -6.85 -15.57
CA TYR A 152 15.77 -5.58 -15.46
C TYR A 152 14.76 -5.62 -14.32
N SER A 153 14.74 -4.60 -13.44
CA SER A 153 13.71 -4.43 -12.44
C SER A 153 13.76 -3.05 -11.80
N HIS A 154 12.79 -2.77 -10.93
CA HIS A 154 12.86 -1.61 -10.05
C HIS A 154 14.05 -1.73 -9.09
N HIS A 155 14.72 -0.62 -8.79
CA HIS A 155 15.89 -0.59 -7.90
C HIS A 155 15.66 -1.37 -6.58
N GLN A 156 14.53 -1.15 -5.93
CA GLN A 156 14.18 -1.84 -4.68
C GLN A 156 14.08 -3.36 -4.86
N ALA A 157 13.52 -3.85 -5.97
CA ALA A 157 13.41 -5.29 -6.23
C ALA A 157 14.79 -5.91 -6.53
N LEU A 158 15.68 -5.18 -7.23
CA LEU A 158 17.08 -5.60 -7.42
C LEU A 158 17.78 -5.74 -6.08
N THR A 159 17.65 -4.76 -5.18
CA THR A 159 18.22 -4.82 -3.82
C THR A 159 17.63 -5.98 -3.01
N GLN A 160 16.33 -6.21 -3.08
CA GLN A 160 15.67 -7.33 -2.39
C GLN A 160 16.06 -8.71 -2.93
N CYS A 161 16.64 -8.78 -4.12
CA CYS A 161 17.11 -10.01 -4.76
C CYS A 161 18.65 -10.02 -4.94
N SER A 162 19.39 -9.18 -4.23
CA SER A 162 20.83 -9.00 -4.41
C SER A 162 21.62 -10.33 -4.27
N ASN A 163 21.31 -11.14 -3.26
CA ASN A 163 21.96 -12.43 -3.07
C ASN A 163 21.79 -13.35 -4.28
N PHE A 164 20.60 -13.36 -4.88
CA PHE A 164 20.34 -14.13 -6.08
C PHE A 164 21.13 -13.59 -7.27
N ILE A 165 21.12 -12.28 -7.47
CA ILE A 165 21.83 -11.62 -8.58
C ILE A 165 23.34 -11.89 -8.49
N GLU A 166 23.93 -11.71 -7.32
CA GLU A 166 25.37 -11.91 -7.06
C GLU A 166 25.79 -13.37 -7.22
N ASN A 167 25.01 -14.32 -6.67
CA ASN A 167 25.35 -15.76 -6.73
C ASN A 167 25.39 -16.31 -8.16
N PHE A 168 24.62 -15.71 -9.08
CA PHE A 168 24.58 -16.13 -10.49
C PHE A 168 25.36 -15.20 -11.42
N GLY A 169 25.96 -14.12 -10.90
CA GLY A 169 26.78 -13.19 -11.67
C GLY A 169 26.00 -12.32 -12.66
N PHE A 170 24.72 -12.11 -12.43
CA PHE A 170 23.88 -11.30 -13.31
C PHE A 170 24.14 -9.80 -13.14
N THR A 171 23.95 -9.03 -14.23
CA THR A 171 23.99 -7.57 -14.19
C THR A 171 22.61 -7.00 -13.96
N GLY A 172 22.38 -6.35 -12.79
CA GLY A 172 21.12 -5.70 -12.46
C GLY A 172 20.97 -4.33 -13.13
N ILE A 173 19.90 -4.13 -13.89
CA ILE A 173 19.59 -2.86 -14.59
C ILE A 173 18.30 -2.26 -14.05
N THR A 174 18.40 -1.03 -13.53
CA THR A 174 17.23 -0.33 -12.94
C THR A 174 16.23 0.08 -14.01
N TYR A 175 14.95 -0.21 -13.72
CA TYR A 175 13.81 0.17 -14.55
C TYR A 175 12.73 0.85 -13.70
N SER A 176 11.74 1.48 -14.34
CA SER A 176 10.73 2.31 -13.66
C SER A 176 9.88 1.56 -12.62
N ASN A 177 9.51 0.31 -12.91
CA ASN A 177 8.87 -0.61 -11.96
C ASN A 177 9.02 -2.06 -12.46
N THR A 178 8.72 -3.03 -11.58
CA THR A 178 8.91 -4.46 -11.85
C THR A 178 8.04 -4.99 -13.00
N ALA A 179 6.78 -4.54 -13.11
CA ALA A 179 5.88 -4.97 -14.18
C ALA A 179 6.23 -4.30 -15.52
N ALA A 180 6.69 -3.05 -15.51
CA ALA A 180 7.20 -2.38 -16.72
C ALA A 180 8.48 -3.05 -17.23
N ALA A 181 9.35 -3.52 -16.34
CA ALA A 181 10.53 -4.31 -16.70
C ALA A 181 10.12 -5.64 -17.39
N ALA A 182 9.13 -6.34 -16.83
CA ALA A 182 8.58 -7.55 -17.44
C ALA A 182 8.00 -7.27 -18.85
N LYS A 183 7.25 -6.17 -18.99
CA LYS A 183 6.73 -5.73 -20.29
C LYS A 183 7.85 -5.45 -21.29
N TYR A 184 8.91 -4.77 -20.85
CA TYR A 184 10.07 -4.45 -21.69
C TYR A 184 10.76 -5.74 -22.18
N VAL A 185 11.04 -6.68 -21.26
CA VAL A 185 11.67 -7.96 -21.63
C VAL A 185 10.79 -8.76 -22.61
N ALA A 186 9.47 -8.79 -22.38
CA ALA A 186 8.53 -9.47 -23.27
C ALA A 186 8.48 -8.88 -24.71
N GLN A 187 8.72 -7.58 -24.83
CA GLN A 187 8.69 -6.87 -26.12
C GLN A 187 10.07 -6.80 -26.81
N SER A 188 11.13 -7.28 -26.14
CA SER A 188 12.50 -7.26 -26.66
C SER A 188 12.79 -8.50 -27.48
N ASP A 189 13.54 -8.32 -28.56
CA ASP A 189 14.08 -9.43 -29.38
C ASP A 189 15.30 -10.11 -28.74
N ARG A 190 15.84 -9.52 -27.67
CA ARG A 190 17.00 -10.06 -26.92
C ARG A 190 16.60 -11.30 -26.13
N ARG A 191 17.53 -12.29 -26.09
CA ARG A 191 17.38 -13.55 -25.36
C ARG A 191 18.37 -13.69 -24.20
N ASP A 192 19.22 -12.69 -24.02
CA ASP A 192 20.22 -12.56 -22.94
C ASP A 192 19.70 -11.71 -21.75
N ILE A 193 18.40 -11.35 -21.76
CA ILE A 193 17.80 -10.52 -20.72
C ILE A 193 16.62 -11.20 -20.02
N ALA A 194 16.47 -10.89 -18.73
CA ALA A 194 15.36 -11.33 -17.90
C ALA A 194 14.81 -10.16 -17.07
N ALA A 195 13.65 -10.36 -16.44
CA ALA A 195 13.07 -9.41 -15.50
C ALA A 195 12.93 -10.06 -14.12
N ILE A 196 13.15 -9.27 -13.07
CA ILE A 196 12.63 -9.57 -11.75
C ILE A 196 11.27 -8.90 -11.62
N CYS A 197 10.21 -9.71 -11.49
CA CYS A 197 8.84 -9.23 -11.42
C CYS A 197 7.95 -10.15 -10.57
N SER A 198 6.67 -9.81 -10.44
CA SER A 198 5.68 -10.72 -9.85
C SER A 198 5.35 -11.87 -10.81
N PRO A 199 5.00 -13.06 -10.31
CA PRO A 199 4.50 -14.15 -11.16
C PRO A 199 3.27 -13.76 -12.00
N THR A 200 2.43 -12.86 -11.47
CA THR A 200 1.28 -12.30 -12.18
C THR A 200 1.71 -11.45 -13.37
N ALA A 201 2.73 -10.60 -13.21
CA ALA A 201 3.27 -9.80 -14.32
C ALA A 201 3.93 -10.70 -15.38
N ALA A 202 4.70 -11.69 -14.96
CA ALA A 202 5.30 -12.67 -15.89
C ALA A 202 4.23 -13.36 -16.76
N LYS A 203 3.19 -13.90 -16.12
CA LYS A 203 2.05 -14.52 -16.81
C LYS A 203 1.33 -13.55 -17.75
N LYS A 204 1.09 -12.31 -17.29
CA LYS A 204 0.40 -11.27 -18.07
C LYS A 204 1.13 -10.94 -19.37
N TYR A 205 2.46 -10.84 -19.32
CA TYR A 205 3.26 -10.49 -20.48
C TYR A 205 3.81 -11.69 -21.27
N GLY A 206 3.35 -12.90 -20.95
CA GLY A 206 3.74 -14.12 -21.68
C GLY A 206 5.19 -14.55 -21.44
N LEU A 207 5.79 -14.12 -20.32
CA LEU A 207 7.12 -14.55 -19.93
C LEU A 207 7.09 -15.90 -19.23
N GLN A 208 8.11 -16.71 -19.46
CA GLN A 208 8.37 -17.94 -18.71
C GLN A 208 9.00 -17.60 -17.37
N VAL A 209 8.42 -18.10 -16.27
CA VAL A 209 9.02 -18.01 -14.94
C VAL A 209 10.12 -19.05 -14.84
N MET A 210 11.37 -18.61 -14.77
CA MET A 210 12.56 -19.47 -14.66
C MET A 210 12.85 -19.89 -13.22
N LYS A 211 12.66 -18.96 -12.27
CA LYS A 211 12.87 -19.19 -10.83
C LYS A 211 11.89 -18.38 -10.01
N ARG A 212 11.28 -19.00 -9.00
CA ARG A 212 10.38 -18.34 -8.05
C ARG A 212 11.10 -18.00 -6.74
N GLU A 213 10.51 -17.08 -5.97
CA GLU A 213 10.91 -16.74 -4.59
C GLU A 213 12.41 -16.41 -4.48
N ILE A 214 12.91 -15.56 -5.40
CA ILE A 214 14.33 -15.19 -5.48
C ILE A 214 14.72 -14.05 -4.53
N GLN A 215 13.76 -13.49 -3.78
CA GLN A 215 14.01 -12.42 -2.82
C GLN A 215 14.76 -12.94 -1.59
N ASN A 216 15.62 -12.08 -1.01
CA ASN A 216 16.43 -12.39 0.17
C ASN A 216 15.58 -12.69 1.43
N ILE A 217 14.38 -12.09 1.52
CA ILE A 217 13.45 -12.22 2.66
C ILE A 217 12.10 -12.73 2.15
N SER A 218 11.67 -13.90 2.61
CA SER A 218 10.44 -14.55 2.15
C SER A 218 9.14 -13.92 2.67
N ASN A 219 9.21 -13.15 3.77
CA ASN A 219 8.03 -12.54 4.40
C ASN A 219 7.87 -11.04 4.05
N ASN A 220 8.18 -10.66 2.82
CA ASN A 220 7.98 -9.30 2.34
C ASN A 220 6.49 -9.06 2.00
N ARG A 221 5.91 -8.01 2.59
CA ARG A 221 4.54 -7.57 2.34
C ARG A 221 4.47 -6.08 2.11
N THR A 222 3.58 -5.66 1.24
CA THR A 222 3.25 -4.25 1.05
C THR A 222 1.78 -4.04 1.42
N ARG A 223 1.53 -3.07 2.28
CA ARG A 223 0.18 -2.61 2.59
C ARG A 223 -0.24 -1.58 1.55
N PHE A 224 -1.30 -1.90 0.84
CA PHE A 224 -2.00 -0.97 -0.05
C PHE A 224 -3.26 -0.46 0.64
N VAL A 225 -3.55 0.82 0.45
CA VAL A 225 -4.78 1.44 0.93
C VAL A 225 -5.64 1.91 -0.23
N VAL A 226 -6.94 1.91 0.01
CA VAL A 226 -7.94 2.52 -0.86
C VAL A 226 -8.13 3.95 -0.40
N ILE A 227 -7.79 4.91 -1.25
CA ILE A 227 -8.03 6.32 -1.00
C ILE A 227 -9.33 6.79 -1.64
N SER A 228 -10.06 7.64 -0.94
CA SER A 228 -11.32 8.25 -1.37
C SER A 228 -11.38 9.72 -0.98
N LYS A 229 -12.06 10.53 -1.79
CA LYS A 229 -12.38 11.93 -1.47
C LYS A 229 -13.40 12.01 -0.33
N ASP A 230 -14.34 11.07 -0.30
CA ASP A 230 -15.41 11.00 0.69
C ASP A 230 -15.05 10.00 1.80
N MET A 231 -15.39 10.32 3.05
CA MET A 231 -15.34 9.38 4.15
C MET A 231 -16.37 8.27 3.93
N GLN A 232 -15.94 7.04 4.03
CA GLN A 232 -16.80 5.85 3.94
C GLN A 232 -16.31 4.83 4.95
N ILE A 233 -17.23 4.33 5.76
CA ILE A 233 -16.92 3.38 6.83
C ILE A 233 -17.78 2.14 6.59
N SER A 234 -17.12 1.07 6.17
CA SER A 234 -17.74 -0.25 5.97
C SER A 234 -18.21 -0.84 7.30
N SER A 235 -19.30 -1.61 7.28
CA SER A 235 -19.84 -2.26 8.49
C SER A 235 -18.89 -3.29 9.13
N ASP A 236 -17.89 -3.77 8.39
CA ASP A 236 -16.83 -4.68 8.85
C ASP A 236 -15.52 -3.95 9.23
N ALA A 237 -15.53 -2.62 9.27
CA ALA A 237 -14.34 -1.85 9.65
C ALA A 237 -13.97 -2.09 11.11
N ASP A 238 -12.80 -2.66 11.35
CA ASP A 238 -12.26 -3.02 12.67
C ASP A 238 -11.04 -2.17 13.08
N LYS A 239 -10.61 -1.23 12.20
CA LYS A 239 -9.41 -0.41 12.39
C LYS A 239 -9.65 1.03 12.00
N ILE A 240 -8.94 1.93 12.67
CA ILE A 240 -8.89 3.36 12.37
C ILE A 240 -7.45 3.72 12.00
N SER A 241 -7.28 4.42 10.89
CA SER A 241 -6.00 5.03 10.51
C SER A 241 -6.06 6.53 10.76
N LEU A 242 -5.09 7.04 11.52
CA LEU A 242 -4.97 8.46 11.84
C LEU A 242 -3.65 9.00 11.30
N ILE A 243 -3.72 10.10 10.56
CA ILE A 243 -2.55 10.89 10.15
C ILE A 243 -2.68 12.25 10.81
N PHE A 244 -1.72 12.62 11.65
CA PHE A 244 -1.75 13.89 12.36
C PHE A 244 -0.35 14.48 12.48
N ARG A 245 -0.29 15.78 12.61
CA ARG A 245 0.95 16.52 12.96
C ARG A 245 0.87 16.95 14.40
N VAL A 246 1.97 16.75 15.12
CA VAL A 246 2.14 17.29 16.47
C VAL A 246 3.24 18.35 16.44
N PRO A 247 3.11 19.43 17.22
CA PRO A 247 4.21 20.38 17.40
C PRO A 247 5.38 19.68 18.07
N HIS A 248 6.62 20.03 17.67
CA HIS A 248 7.84 19.50 18.28
C HIS A 248 8.08 20.12 19.68
N THR A 249 7.16 19.85 20.61
CA THR A 249 7.25 20.26 21.99
C THR A 249 7.18 19.04 22.90
N THR A 250 7.90 19.10 24.04
CA THR A 250 7.88 18.00 25.02
C THR A 250 6.45 17.73 25.48
N GLY A 251 5.99 16.47 25.40
CA GLY A 251 4.66 16.07 25.83
C GLY A 251 3.54 16.24 24.81
N SER A 252 3.84 16.63 23.55
CA SER A 252 2.79 16.84 22.53
C SER A 252 2.11 15.54 22.02
N LEU A 253 2.59 14.37 22.43
CA LEU A 253 1.99 13.05 22.15
C LEU A 253 1.25 12.44 23.35
N TYR A 254 1.21 13.14 24.50
CA TYR A 254 0.57 12.67 25.73
C TYR A 254 -0.62 13.53 26.12
#